data_c6d45a462f9339c34390de64de380f26
#
_entry.id   c6d45a462f9339c34390de64de380f26
#
_cell.length_a   1.000
_cell.length_b   1.000
_cell.length_c   1.000
_cell.angle_alpha   90.00
_cell.angle_beta   90.00
_cell.angle_gamma   90.00
#
_symmetry.space_group_name_H-M   'P 1'
#
loop_
_entity.id
_entity.type
_entity.pdbx_description
1 polymer ?
#
loop_
_entity_poly.entity_id
_entity_poly.type
_entity_poly.pdbx_seq_one_letter_code
_entity_poly.pdbx_strand_id
1 'polypeptide(L)'
;MNRLVLASLMVATIVLGTAASGSPSRSDDLRLSALQVAVTFDGMPTAFFRSVSGLSIETEVVEFREGGENGAVHKIPGRVKYPNIVLKLGFAGASDLQKWAFRIAAGQFEHKNGTIVMSDQKGQVVARYTLTNAWPTKWNGPDFDATSNDVAIETIEIAHEGLRLVTDP
;
A
#
# COMPACT_ATOMS: atom_id res chain seq x y z
N MET A 1 -24.29 58.99 63.49
CA MET A 1 -24.41 59.97 62.40
C MET A 1 -23.06 60.09 61.75
N ASN A 2 -22.83 59.37 60.67
CA ASN A 2 -21.86 59.73 59.64
C ASN A 2 -21.96 58.70 58.47
N ARG A 3 -22.41 59.21 57.40
CA ARG A 3 -22.55 58.49 56.10
C ARG A 3 -21.22 58.51 55.40
N LEU A 4 -20.68 57.33 55.14
CA LEU A 4 -19.55 57.19 54.17
C LEU A 4 -20.07 56.48 52.93
N VAL A 5 -20.01 57.18 51.81
CA VAL A 5 -20.32 56.72 50.48
C VAL A 5 -19.06 56.06 49.93
N LEU A 6 -19.10 54.78 49.66
CA LEU A 6 -18.03 54.04 48.91
C LEU A 6 -18.42 53.93 47.45
N ALA A 7 -17.66 54.58 46.58
CA ALA A 7 -17.76 54.51 45.13
C ALA A 7 -17.14 53.18 44.67
N SER A 8 -17.95 52.38 44.02
CA SER A 8 -17.50 51.12 43.38
C SER A 8 -16.89 51.37 42.02
N LEU A 9 -15.61 51.09 41.89
CA LEU A 9 -14.87 51.17 40.64
C LEU A 9 -15.01 49.85 39.89
N MET A 10 -15.77 49.84 38.81
CA MET A 10 -15.91 48.70 37.92
C MET A 10 -14.68 48.63 36.99
N VAL A 11 -13.83 47.62 37.19
CA VAL A 11 -12.73 47.28 36.25
C VAL A 11 -13.28 46.28 35.25
N ALA A 12 -13.41 46.73 34.00
CA ALA A 12 -13.75 45.84 32.85
C ALA A 12 -12.49 45.12 32.38
N THR A 13 -12.42 43.82 32.67
CA THR A 13 -11.34 42.95 32.16
C THR A 13 -11.68 42.52 30.73
N ILE A 14 -10.95 43.04 29.74
CA ILE A 14 -11.04 42.58 28.35
C ILE A 14 -10.25 41.29 28.24
N VAL A 15 -10.93 40.17 28.05
CA VAL A 15 -10.31 38.87 27.73
C VAL A 15 -10.02 38.85 26.24
N LEU A 16 -8.76 39.04 25.91
CA LEU A 16 -8.29 38.82 24.53
C LEU A 16 -8.23 37.31 24.27
N GLY A 17 -9.20 36.78 23.52
CA GLY A 17 -9.18 35.40 23.06
C GLY A 17 -8.08 35.19 22.02
N THR A 18 -6.99 34.52 22.39
CA THR A 18 -5.99 34.02 21.44
C THR A 18 -6.58 32.81 20.71
N ALA A 19 -6.93 32.98 19.44
CA ALA A 19 -7.23 31.87 18.53
C ALA A 19 -5.95 31.07 18.33
N ALA A 20 -5.85 29.91 18.95
CA ALA A 20 -4.83 28.92 18.67
C ALA A 20 -5.13 28.32 17.29
N SER A 21 -4.44 28.78 16.27
CA SER A 21 -4.35 28.12 14.98
C SER A 21 -3.60 26.80 15.20
N GLY A 22 -4.35 25.70 15.38
CA GLY A 22 -3.80 24.37 15.43
C GLY A 22 -3.15 24.02 14.08
N SER A 23 -1.83 24.04 14.05
CA SER A 23 -1.08 23.41 12.95
C SER A 23 -1.42 21.92 12.95
N PRO A 24 -1.63 21.28 11.78
CA PRO A 24 -1.87 19.84 11.73
C PRO A 24 -0.68 19.13 12.38
N SER A 25 -0.95 18.32 13.37
CA SER A 25 0.07 17.67 14.16
C SER A 25 0.80 16.65 13.29
N ARG A 26 2.13 16.72 13.32
CA ARG A 26 3.09 15.81 12.69
C ARG A 26 2.95 14.32 13.14
N SER A 27 1.91 14.01 13.87
CA SER A 27 1.61 12.67 14.40
C SER A 27 0.95 11.73 13.37
N ASP A 28 0.41 12.24 12.25
CA ASP A 28 -0.19 11.38 11.23
C ASP A 28 0.83 10.74 10.31
N ASP A 29 2.00 11.38 10.10
CA ASP A 29 3.10 10.82 9.28
C ASP A 29 3.81 9.62 9.95
N LEU A 30 3.76 9.50 11.27
CA LEU A 30 4.38 8.40 12.01
C LEU A 30 3.52 7.12 12.06
N ARG A 31 2.28 7.19 11.64
CA ARG A 31 1.35 6.04 11.67
C ARG A 31 1.56 5.05 10.53
N LEU A 32 2.28 5.45 9.48
CA LEU A 32 2.58 4.59 8.32
C LEU A 32 3.80 3.68 8.52
N SER A 33 4.53 3.79 9.64
CA SER A 33 5.82 3.12 9.83
C SER A 33 5.75 1.64 10.19
N ALA A 34 4.56 1.06 10.40
CA ALA A 34 4.39 -0.37 10.65
C ALA A 34 3.07 -0.87 10.05
N LEU A 35 3.02 -0.88 8.71
CA LEU A 35 1.89 -1.46 7.99
C LEU A 35 1.99 -2.99 8.01
N GLN A 36 0.86 -3.65 8.27
CA GLN A 36 0.69 -5.07 8.04
C GLN A 36 0.14 -5.28 6.63
N VAL A 37 0.74 -6.20 5.90
CA VAL A 37 0.30 -6.52 4.54
C VAL A 37 -0.21 -7.95 4.52
N ALA A 38 -1.49 -8.10 4.22
CA ALA A 38 -2.16 -9.38 4.04
C ALA A 38 -2.51 -9.57 2.56
N VAL A 39 -2.24 -10.75 2.02
CA VAL A 39 -2.60 -11.12 0.66
C VAL A 39 -3.42 -12.39 0.69
N THR A 40 -4.51 -12.38 -0.06
CA THR A 40 -5.41 -13.52 -0.22
C THR A 40 -5.58 -13.79 -1.71
N PHE A 41 -5.42 -15.04 -2.13
CA PHE A 41 -5.78 -15.50 -3.48
C PHE A 41 -6.98 -16.44 -3.40
N ASP A 42 -7.75 -16.50 -4.49
CA ASP A 42 -8.93 -17.36 -4.58
C ASP A 42 -8.57 -18.82 -4.22
N GLY A 43 -9.31 -19.37 -3.24
CA GLY A 43 -9.11 -20.74 -2.77
C GLY A 43 -7.87 -20.97 -1.90
N MET A 44 -7.23 -19.89 -1.41
CA MET A 44 -6.09 -19.96 -0.49
C MET A 44 -6.38 -19.19 0.80
N PRO A 45 -5.79 -19.60 1.93
CA PRO A 45 -5.87 -18.82 3.16
C PRO A 45 -5.14 -17.49 3.00
N THR A 46 -5.55 -16.50 3.78
CA THR A 46 -4.85 -15.22 3.87
C THR A 46 -3.46 -15.42 4.44
N ALA A 47 -2.46 -14.89 3.76
CA ALA A 47 -1.06 -14.91 4.21
C ALA A 47 -0.59 -13.48 4.53
N PHE A 48 0.24 -13.36 5.58
CA PHE A 48 0.87 -12.10 5.97
C PHE A 48 2.27 -12.02 5.40
N PHE A 49 2.59 -10.90 4.78
CA PHE A 49 3.85 -10.67 4.10
C PHE A 49 4.70 -9.63 4.82
N ARG A 50 6.01 -9.87 4.82
CA ARG A 50 6.98 -8.90 5.34
C ARG A 50 7.09 -7.69 4.43
N SER A 51 7.03 -7.90 3.11
CA SER A 51 7.02 -6.82 2.14
C SER A 51 6.30 -7.22 0.85
N VAL A 52 5.69 -6.24 0.24
CA VAL A 52 5.08 -6.30 -1.10
C VAL A 52 5.66 -5.15 -1.91
N SER A 53 6.15 -5.42 -3.10
CA SER A 53 6.70 -4.44 -4.03
C SER A 53 6.21 -4.70 -5.45
N GLY A 54 6.37 -3.73 -6.35
CA GLY A 54 5.87 -3.86 -7.72
C GLY A 54 4.40 -3.48 -7.90
N LEU A 55 3.76 -2.85 -6.92
CA LEU A 55 2.41 -2.29 -7.06
C LEU A 55 2.47 -1.03 -7.92
N SER A 56 2.55 -1.20 -9.24
CA SER A 56 2.67 -0.11 -10.20
C SER A 56 1.85 -0.36 -11.45
N ILE A 57 1.50 0.72 -12.12
CA ILE A 57 0.83 0.72 -13.41
C ILE A 57 1.66 1.61 -14.33
N GLU A 58 2.07 1.08 -15.46
CA GLU A 58 2.82 1.81 -16.47
C GLU A 58 1.95 2.02 -17.70
N THR A 59 1.84 3.27 -18.15
CA THR A 59 1.15 3.60 -19.39
C THR A 59 2.18 4.08 -20.41
N GLU A 60 2.25 3.41 -21.55
CA GLU A 60 3.08 3.82 -22.66
C GLU A 60 2.64 5.20 -23.17
N VAL A 61 3.60 6.04 -23.51
CA VAL A 61 3.32 7.34 -24.12
C VAL A 61 3.54 7.21 -25.63
N VAL A 62 2.49 7.46 -26.41
CA VAL A 62 2.58 7.52 -27.86
C VAL A 62 2.67 8.99 -28.28
N GLU A 63 3.73 9.33 -29.01
CA GLU A 63 3.91 10.68 -29.54
C GLU A 63 3.28 10.78 -30.93
N PHE A 64 2.44 11.80 -31.10
CA PHE A 64 1.80 12.11 -32.36
C PHE A 64 2.20 13.53 -32.80
N ARG A 65 2.62 13.65 -34.07
CA ARG A 65 2.94 14.95 -34.70
C ARG A 65 1.93 15.22 -35.78
N GLU A 66 1.28 16.37 -35.69
CA GLU A 66 0.42 16.86 -36.75
C GLU A 66 1.26 17.51 -37.85
N GLY A 67 0.98 17.12 -39.11
CA GLY A 67 1.67 17.69 -40.29
C GLY A 67 1.34 19.18 -40.43
N GLY A 68 2.35 20.02 -40.24
CA GLY A 68 2.23 21.49 -40.33
C GLY A 68 2.44 22.25 -39.01
N GLU A 69 2.49 21.58 -37.87
CA GLU A 69 2.82 22.19 -36.59
C GLU A 69 4.25 21.82 -36.17
N ASN A 70 5.21 22.75 -36.34
CA ASN A 70 6.62 22.52 -36.02
C ASN A 70 6.98 22.74 -34.54
N GLY A 71 6.03 23.14 -33.69
CA GLY A 71 6.29 23.60 -32.34
C GLY A 71 5.85 22.69 -31.20
N ALA A 72 4.96 21.73 -31.44
CA ALA A 72 4.41 20.87 -30.39
C ALA A 72 4.34 19.39 -30.78
N VAL A 73 4.64 18.52 -29.84
CA VAL A 73 4.44 17.08 -29.93
C VAL A 73 3.28 16.72 -29.02
N HIS A 74 2.20 16.20 -29.58
CA HIS A 74 1.07 15.71 -28.79
C HIS A 74 1.38 14.35 -28.21
N LYS A 75 1.06 14.15 -26.94
CA LYS A 75 1.26 12.86 -26.22
C LYS A 75 -0.10 12.27 -25.91
N ILE A 76 -0.30 11.02 -26.35
CA ILE A 76 -1.51 10.27 -26.06
C ILE A 76 -1.16 9.01 -25.26
N PRO A 77 -2.06 8.56 -24.36
CA PRO A 77 -1.85 7.32 -23.62
C PRO A 77 -1.91 6.11 -24.59
N GLY A 78 -0.90 5.26 -24.51
CA GLY A 78 -0.80 4.01 -25.24
C GLY A 78 -1.25 2.81 -24.39
N ARG A 79 -0.52 1.69 -24.50
CA ARG A 79 -0.82 0.46 -23.80
C ARG A 79 -0.50 0.56 -22.31
N VAL A 80 -1.35 -0.04 -21.49
CA VAL A 80 -1.08 -0.21 -20.05
C VAL A 80 -0.31 -1.51 -19.84
N LYS A 81 0.71 -1.46 -18.99
CA LYS A 81 1.52 -2.61 -18.56
C LYS A 81 1.44 -2.71 -17.04
N TYR A 82 1.39 -3.94 -16.57
CA TYR A 82 1.39 -4.27 -15.15
C TYR A 82 2.67 -5.02 -14.82
N PRO A 83 3.65 -4.39 -14.14
CA PRO A 83 4.85 -5.08 -13.66
C PRO A 83 4.52 -6.19 -12.67
N ASN A 84 5.41 -7.20 -12.58
CA ASN A 84 5.24 -8.28 -11.61
C ASN A 84 5.29 -7.75 -10.19
N ILE A 85 4.47 -8.34 -9.33
CA ILE A 85 4.46 -8.06 -7.89
C ILE A 85 5.40 -9.04 -7.22
N VAL A 86 6.27 -8.52 -6.34
CA VAL A 86 7.20 -9.33 -5.55
C VAL A 86 6.72 -9.36 -4.10
N LEU A 87 6.47 -10.56 -3.62
CA LEU A 87 6.01 -10.86 -2.27
C LEU A 87 7.13 -11.54 -1.49
N LYS A 88 7.44 -11.04 -0.27
CA LYS A 88 8.42 -11.65 0.63
C LYS A 88 7.75 -12.03 1.95
N LEU A 89 7.94 -13.28 2.37
CA LEU A 89 7.40 -13.76 3.63
C LEU A 89 8.45 -14.58 4.38
N GLY A 90 8.30 -14.69 5.70
CA GLY A 90 9.11 -15.59 6.51
C GLY A 90 8.75 -17.04 6.19
N PHE A 91 9.76 -17.88 6.03
CA PHE A 91 9.55 -19.32 5.77
C PHE A 91 9.06 -20.02 7.03
N ALA A 92 7.89 -20.63 6.93
CA ALA A 92 7.28 -21.42 8.01
C ALA A 92 6.94 -22.85 7.56
N GLY A 93 7.62 -23.34 6.52
CA GLY A 93 7.32 -24.62 5.87
C GLY A 93 6.66 -24.46 4.52
N ALA A 94 6.22 -25.54 3.90
CA ALA A 94 5.62 -25.51 2.56
C ALA A 94 4.31 -24.70 2.55
N SER A 95 4.37 -23.48 2.01
CA SER A 95 3.22 -22.61 1.86
C SER A 95 2.31 -23.03 0.69
N ASP A 96 1.04 -22.65 0.72
CA ASP A 96 0.13 -22.91 -0.40
C ASP A 96 0.55 -22.15 -1.66
N LEU A 97 1.20 -21.00 -1.49
CA LEU A 97 1.81 -20.23 -2.59
C LEU A 97 2.94 -21.00 -3.25
N GLN A 98 3.81 -21.63 -2.45
CA GLN A 98 4.86 -22.51 -2.97
C GLN A 98 4.26 -23.67 -3.77
N LYS A 99 3.26 -24.36 -3.21
CA LYS A 99 2.57 -25.47 -3.89
C LYS A 99 1.95 -25.00 -5.22
N TRP A 100 1.39 -23.80 -5.24
CA TRP A 100 0.83 -23.21 -6.46
C TRP A 100 1.92 -22.95 -7.50
N ALA A 101 3.06 -22.36 -7.11
CA ALA A 101 4.19 -22.15 -8.00
C ALA A 101 4.70 -23.46 -8.61
N PHE A 102 4.81 -24.52 -7.80
CA PHE A 102 5.22 -25.85 -8.29
C PHE A 102 4.18 -26.49 -9.21
N ARG A 103 2.87 -26.31 -8.99
CA ARG A 103 1.83 -26.78 -9.93
C ARG A 103 1.94 -26.08 -11.28
N ILE A 104 2.16 -24.75 -11.30
CA ILE A 104 2.38 -24.00 -12.53
C ILE A 104 3.62 -24.51 -13.27
N ALA A 105 4.74 -24.75 -12.55
CA ALA A 105 5.97 -25.31 -13.12
C ALA A 105 5.78 -26.72 -13.69
N ALA A 106 4.83 -27.50 -13.12
CA ALA A 106 4.43 -28.81 -13.63
C ALA A 106 3.45 -28.77 -14.82
N GLY A 107 3.14 -27.57 -15.35
CA GLY A 107 2.24 -27.40 -16.49
C GLY A 107 0.74 -27.32 -16.10
N GLN A 108 0.40 -27.24 -14.83
CA GLN A 108 -0.98 -27.04 -14.36
C GLN A 108 -1.27 -25.55 -14.25
N PHE A 109 -1.65 -24.94 -15.36
CA PHE A 109 -1.93 -23.50 -15.41
C PHE A 109 -3.25 -23.17 -14.70
N GLU A 110 -3.13 -22.43 -13.60
CA GLU A 110 -4.26 -21.95 -12.82
C GLU A 110 -4.04 -20.47 -12.50
N HIS A 111 -4.89 -19.60 -13.04
CA HIS A 111 -4.93 -18.19 -12.69
C HIS A 111 -5.88 -17.98 -11.51
N LYS A 112 -5.53 -17.06 -10.63
CA LYS A 112 -6.34 -16.71 -9.46
C LYS A 112 -6.47 -15.21 -9.35
N ASN A 113 -7.63 -14.74 -8.88
CA ASN A 113 -7.71 -13.36 -8.44
C ASN A 113 -7.13 -13.24 -7.04
N GLY A 114 -6.62 -12.06 -6.74
CA GLY A 114 -6.03 -11.79 -5.45
C GLY A 114 -6.47 -10.46 -4.87
N THR A 115 -6.38 -10.35 -3.55
CA THR A 115 -6.61 -9.11 -2.83
C THR A 115 -5.42 -8.85 -1.92
N ILE A 116 -4.85 -7.65 -2.00
CA ILE A 116 -3.79 -7.16 -1.13
C ILE A 116 -4.41 -6.11 -0.22
N VAL A 117 -4.33 -6.32 1.07
CA VAL A 117 -4.84 -5.41 2.09
C VAL A 117 -3.67 -4.90 2.92
N MET A 118 -3.56 -3.58 2.98
CA MET A 118 -2.63 -2.90 3.87
C MET A 118 -3.40 -2.33 5.04
N SER A 119 -3.03 -2.67 6.26
CA SER A 119 -3.64 -2.18 7.48
C SER A 119 -2.61 -1.59 8.42
N ASP A 120 -3.05 -0.66 9.26
CA ASP A 120 -2.25 -0.08 10.33
C ASP A 120 -2.13 -1.03 11.53
N GLN A 121 -1.38 -0.63 12.56
CA GLN A 121 -1.22 -1.39 13.80
C GLN A 121 -2.53 -1.61 14.58
N LYS A 122 -3.57 -0.82 14.29
CA LYS A 122 -4.90 -0.95 14.90
C LYS A 122 -5.83 -1.86 14.10
N GLY A 123 -5.35 -2.41 12.96
CA GLY A 123 -6.13 -3.23 12.06
C GLY A 123 -7.05 -2.44 11.13
N GLN A 124 -6.91 -1.10 11.07
CA GLN A 124 -7.67 -0.28 10.13
C GLN A 124 -7.08 -0.42 8.73
N VAL A 125 -7.93 -0.66 7.75
CA VAL A 125 -7.50 -0.78 6.35
C VAL A 125 -7.10 0.59 5.82
N VAL A 126 -5.84 0.70 5.38
CA VAL A 126 -5.27 1.91 4.78
C VAL A 126 -5.42 1.90 3.26
N ALA A 127 -5.24 0.73 2.66
CA ALA A 127 -5.39 0.55 1.22
C ALA A 127 -5.76 -0.90 0.90
N ARG A 128 -6.55 -1.08 -0.16
CA ARG A 128 -6.92 -2.39 -0.69
C ARG A 128 -6.72 -2.39 -2.20
N TYR A 129 -6.02 -3.40 -2.70
CA TYR A 129 -5.81 -3.62 -4.11
C TYR A 129 -6.38 -4.97 -4.52
N THR A 130 -6.97 -5.04 -5.71
CA THR A 130 -7.37 -6.30 -6.32
C THR A 130 -6.50 -6.61 -7.52
N LEU A 131 -6.14 -7.88 -7.66
CA LEU A 131 -5.38 -8.44 -8.77
C LEU A 131 -6.29 -9.32 -9.59
N THR A 132 -6.18 -9.20 -10.91
CA THR A 132 -6.94 -10.03 -11.83
C THR A 132 -6.01 -10.98 -12.57
N ASN A 133 -6.42 -12.25 -12.70
CA ASN A 133 -5.69 -13.29 -13.43
C ASN A 133 -4.20 -13.38 -13.01
N ALA A 134 -3.97 -13.46 -11.71
CA ALA A 134 -2.63 -13.56 -11.15
C ALA A 134 -2.11 -15.01 -11.17
N TRP A 135 -0.80 -15.17 -11.36
CA TRP A 135 -0.10 -16.47 -11.32
C TRP A 135 1.38 -16.28 -10.99
N PRO A 136 2.00 -17.24 -10.27
CA PRO A 136 3.42 -17.16 -9.91
C PRO A 136 4.31 -17.41 -11.12
N THR A 137 5.24 -16.47 -11.36
CA THR A 137 6.25 -16.58 -12.42
C THR A 137 7.58 -17.09 -11.91
N LYS A 138 7.89 -16.81 -10.65
CA LYS A 138 9.15 -17.20 -10.03
C LYS A 138 8.96 -17.43 -8.53
N TRP A 139 9.59 -18.43 -8.02
CA TRP A 139 9.70 -18.71 -6.60
C TRP A 139 11.18 -18.90 -6.23
N ASN A 140 11.64 -18.17 -5.23
CA ASN A 140 12.94 -18.35 -4.62
C ASN A 140 12.71 -18.83 -3.18
N GLY A 141 13.20 -20.03 -2.88
CA GLY A 141 13.23 -20.56 -1.52
C GLY A 141 14.15 -19.74 -0.63
N PRO A 142 14.03 -19.93 0.68
CA PRO A 142 14.94 -19.29 1.62
C PRO A 142 16.35 -19.88 1.51
N ASP A 143 17.34 -19.04 1.77
CA ASP A 143 18.70 -19.50 2.01
C ASP A 143 18.77 -20.11 3.43
N PHE A 144 19.25 -21.33 3.53
CA PHE A 144 19.43 -22.01 4.81
C PHE A 144 20.90 -21.99 5.21
N ASP A 145 21.22 -21.22 6.25
CA ASP A 145 22.52 -21.24 6.90
C ASP A 145 22.34 -21.70 8.35
N ALA A 146 22.85 -22.89 8.68
CA ALA A 146 22.73 -23.46 10.01
C ALA A 146 23.50 -22.67 11.08
N THR A 147 24.37 -21.75 10.68
CA THR A 147 25.18 -20.91 11.57
C THR A 147 24.58 -19.52 11.78
N SER A 148 23.60 -19.11 10.95
CA SER A 148 22.94 -17.82 11.04
C SER A 148 21.65 -17.91 11.89
N ASN A 149 21.41 -16.87 12.69
CA ASN A 149 20.14 -16.65 13.40
C ASN A 149 19.12 -15.84 12.57
N ASP A 150 19.39 -15.61 11.29
CA ASP A 150 18.52 -14.83 10.43
C ASP A 150 17.23 -15.57 10.10
N VAL A 151 16.15 -14.82 9.99
CA VAL A 151 14.86 -15.38 9.58
C VAL A 151 14.94 -15.77 8.10
N ALA A 152 14.75 -17.04 7.82
CA ALA A 152 14.67 -17.55 6.45
C ALA A 152 13.50 -16.88 5.71
N ILE A 153 13.77 -16.28 4.54
CA ILE A 153 12.78 -15.52 3.76
C ILE A 153 12.60 -16.18 2.42
N GLU A 154 11.36 -16.51 2.08
CA GLU A 154 10.99 -16.88 0.71
C GLU A 154 10.49 -15.66 -0.07
N THR A 155 10.74 -15.68 -1.38
CA THR A 155 10.32 -14.63 -2.30
C THR A 155 9.56 -15.26 -3.45
N ILE A 156 8.39 -14.69 -3.76
CA ILE A 156 7.57 -15.10 -4.89
C ILE A 156 7.25 -13.91 -5.78
N GLU A 157 7.41 -14.07 -7.09
CA GLU A 157 6.99 -13.09 -8.09
C GLU A 157 5.68 -13.54 -8.72
N ILE A 158 4.73 -12.61 -8.78
CA ILE A 158 3.39 -12.82 -9.31
C ILE A 158 3.20 -11.92 -10.53
N ALA A 159 2.91 -12.51 -11.68
CA ALA A 159 2.37 -11.78 -12.82
C ALA A 159 0.85 -11.64 -12.67
N HIS A 160 0.29 -10.58 -13.22
CA HIS A 160 -1.15 -10.33 -13.23
C HIS A 160 -1.54 -9.49 -14.45
N GLU A 161 -2.82 -9.53 -14.81
CA GLU A 161 -3.36 -8.80 -15.96
C GLU A 161 -4.07 -7.50 -15.56
N GLY A 162 -4.26 -7.27 -14.26
CA GLY A 162 -4.91 -6.06 -13.77
C GLY A 162 -4.59 -5.78 -12.30
N LEU A 163 -4.43 -4.49 -12.00
CA LEU A 163 -4.28 -3.96 -10.65
C LEU A 163 -5.29 -2.83 -10.47
N ARG A 164 -6.13 -2.91 -9.44
CA ARG A 164 -7.13 -1.89 -9.14
C ARG A 164 -7.07 -1.53 -7.66
N LEU A 165 -7.02 -0.23 -7.37
CA LEU A 165 -7.24 0.30 -6.03
C LEU A 165 -8.75 0.24 -5.74
N VAL A 166 -9.12 -0.39 -4.63
CA VAL A 166 -10.49 -0.38 -4.12
C VAL A 166 -10.59 0.76 -3.12
N THR A 167 -11.33 1.78 -3.48
CA THR A 167 -11.72 2.86 -2.58
C THR A 167 -13.01 2.41 -1.92
N ASP A 168 -12.98 2.05 -0.63
CA ASP A 168 -14.21 1.83 0.10
C ASP A 168 -14.97 3.17 0.15
N PRO A 169 -16.29 3.19 -0.16
CA PRO A 169 -17.09 4.40 -0.16
C PRO A 169 -17.28 4.99 1.23
#